data_c142f0f75ddbe0387ea0ebb4811f7624
#
_entry.id   c142f0f75ddbe0387ea0ebb4811f7624
#
_cell.length_a   1.000
_cell.length_b   1.000
_cell.length_c   1.000
_cell.angle_alpha   90.00
_cell.angle_beta   90.00
_cell.angle_gamma   90.00
#
_symmetry.space_group_name_H-M   'P 1'
#
loop_
_entity.id
_entity.type
_entity.pdbx_description
1 polymer ?
#
loop_
_entity_poly.entity_id
_entity_poly.type
_entity_poly.pdbx_seq_one_letter_code
_entity_poly.pdbx_strand_id
1 'polypeptide(L)'
;ALRAWVAEATYANWQKPKYWQKNPGLCVDLAKQLRLKHPNVRAIGMDIISLTSRLHREEGRKAHREFLGDHYPSSPIVLIEDMSLINYKDIITNVLIAPLIVNDADGAPCTVIAY
;
A
#
# COMPACT_ATOMS: atom_id res chain seq x y z
N ALA A 1 -12.75 12.15 14.13
CA ALA A 1 -11.54 12.89 13.68
C ALA A 1 -10.64 12.02 12.77
N LEU A 2 -10.29 10.79 13.18
CA LEU A 2 -9.41 9.92 12.39
C LEU A 2 -10.00 9.53 11.03
N ARG A 3 -11.30 9.17 10.99
CA ARG A 3 -11.98 8.79 9.74
C ARG A 3 -12.03 9.94 8.72
N ALA A 4 -12.27 11.16 9.17
CA ALA A 4 -12.30 12.32 8.28
C ALA A 4 -10.91 12.63 7.72
N TRP A 5 -9.87 12.48 8.53
CA TRP A 5 -8.48 12.71 8.09
C TRP A 5 -8.03 11.67 7.06
N VAL A 6 -8.35 10.38 7.28
CA VAL A 6 -8.05 9.31 6.31
C VAL A 6 -8.82 9.56 5.00
N ALA A 7 -10.11 9.92 5.06
CA ALA A 7 -10.90 10.21 3.87
C ALA A 7 -10.33 11.36 3.02
N GLU A 8 -9.73 12.38 3.64
CA GLU A 8 -9.08 13.49 2.93
C GLU A 8 -7.75 13.09 2.25
N ALA A 9 -7.12 12.03 2.74
CA ALA A 9 -5.84 11.54 2.22
C ALA A 9 -5.96 10.40 1.21
N THR A 10 -7.20 10.04 0.81
CA THR A 10 -7.44 9.01 -0.20
C THR A 10 -7.38 9.56 -1.62
N TYR A 11 -7.26 8.68 -2.61
CA TYR A 11 -7.16 9.02 -4.04
C TYR A 11 -8.30 9.91 -4.53
N ALA A 12 -9.49 9.89 -3.91
CA ALA A 12 -10.58 10.82 -4.20
C ALA A 12 -10.16 12.30 -4.15
N ASN A 13 -9.11 12.61 -3.44
CA ASN A 13 -8.58 13.96 -3.24
C ASN A 13 -7.16 14.14 -3.81
N TRP A 14 -6.74 13.33 -4.77
CA TRP A 14 -5.37 13.29 -5.31
C TRP A 14 -4.85 14.66 -5.78
N GLN A 15 -5.73 15.55 -6.25
CA GLN A 15 -5.37 16.92 -6.65
C GLN A 15 -5.16 17.88 -5.48
N LYS A 16 -5.54 17.51 -4.25
CA LYS A 16 -5.44 18.37 -3.09
C LYS A 16 -4.12 18.17 -2.35
N PRO A 17 -3.46 19.24 -1.87
CA PRO A 17 -2.18 19.12 -1.16
C PRO A 17 -2.19 18.18 0.04
N LYS A 18 -3.31 18.02 0.73
CA LYS A 18 -3.45 17.09 1.86
C LYS A 18 -3.17 15.64 1.48
N TYR A 19 -3.47 15.25 0.24
CA TYR A 19 -3.25 13.90 -0.26
C TYR A 19 -1.78 13.46 -0.12
N TRP A 20 -0.83 14.31 -0.50
CA TRP A 20 0.60 13.98 -0.46
C TRP A 20 1.37 14.61 0.70
N GLN A 21 0.82 15.66 1.36
CA GLN A 21 1.51 16.33 2.44
C GLN A 21 1.22 15.72 3.82
N LYS A 22 0.01 15.15 3.98
CA LYS A 22 -0.49 14.64 5.26
C LYS A 22 -1.06 13.22 5.13
N ASN A 23 -0.54 12.45 4.18
CA ASN A 23 -0.99 11.06 4.01
C ASN A 23 -0.71 10.24 5.27
N PRO A 24 -1.61 9.30 5.63
CA PRO A 24 -1.33 8.30 6.65
C PRO A 24 -0.20 7.38 6.20
N GLY A 25 0.30 6.58 7.10
CA GLY A 25 1.26 5.52 6.81
C GLY A 25 0.90 4.24 7.56
N LEU A 26 1.49 3.14 7.15
CA LEU A 26 1.40 1.87 7.88
C LEU A 26 2.61 1.72 8.79
N CYS A 27 2.39 1.15 9.98
CA CYS A 27 3.44 0.97 10.97
C CYS A 27 4.20 -0.35 10.77
N VAL A 28 5.39 -0.41 11.32
CA VAL A 28 6.26 -1.60 11.34
C VAL A 28 5.56 -2.81 11.96
N ASP A 29 4.83 -2.62 13.06
CA ASP A 29 4.17 -3.72 13.77
C ASP A 29 3.10 -4.40 12.91
N LEU A 30 2.35 -3.64 12.10
CA LEU A 30 1.39 -4.22 11.17
C LEU A 30 2.09 -5.12 10.15
N ALA A 31 3.20 -4.65 9.58
CA ALA A 31 3.99 -5.43 8.62
C ALA A 31 4.47 -6.75 9.25
N LYS A 32 5.05 -6.69 10.44
CA LYS A 32 5.51 -7.87 11.19
C LYS A 32 4.38 -8.85 11.48
N GLN A 33 3.23 -8.35 11.95
CA GLN A 33 2.07 -9.20 12.22
C GLN A 33 1.56 -9.92 10.98
N LEU A 34 1.44 -9.22 9.86
CA LEU A 34 1.00 -9.83 8.60
C LEU A 34 2.00 -10.88 8.11
N ARG A 35 3.30 -10.58 8.14
CA ARG A 35 4.34 -11.51 7.71
C ARG A 35 4.43 -12.77 8.59
N LEU A 36 4.21 -12.64 9.90
CA LEU A 36 4.33 -13.74 10.85
C LEU A 36 3.04 -14.56 11.02
N LYS A 37 1.87 -13.88 10.99
CA LYS A 37 0.60 -14.53 11.35
C LYS A 37 -0.31 -14.80 10.15
N HIS A 38 -0.06 -14.15 9.01
CA HIS A 38 -0.89 -14.26 7.81
C HIS A 38 -0.05 -14.57 6.56
N PRO A 39 0.59 -15.76 6.50
CA PRO A 39 1.53 -16.12 5.43
C PRO A 39 0.89 -16.18 4.03
N ASN A 40 -0.44 -16.23 3.96
CA ASN A 40 -1.18 -16.24 2.70
C ASN A 40 -1.41 -14.83 2.12
N VAL A 41 -1.14 -13.77 2.88
CA VAL A 41 -1.21 -12.40 2.35
C VAL A 41 -0.03 -12.17 1.41
N ARG A 42 -0.32 -11.87 0.14
CA ARG A 42 0.69 -11.70 -0.91
C ARG A 42 0.79 -10.26 -1.41
N ALA A 43 -0.27 -9.49 -1.27
CA ALA A 43 -0.30 -8.10 -1.68
C ALA A 43 -1.23 -7.28 -0.80
N ILE A 44 -0.98 -5.98 -0.72
CA ILE A 44 -1.86 -4.99 -0.11
C ILE A 44 -2.05 -3.87 -1.11
N GLY A 45 -3.30 -3.59 -1.48
CA GLY A 45 -3.67 -2.44 -2.29
C GLY A 45 -4.22 -1.32 -1.42
N MET A 46 -3.86 -0.07 -1.72
CA MET A 46 -4.29 1.09 -0.95
C MET A 46 -4.53 2.31 -1.82
N ASP A 47 -5.50 3.13 -1.44
CA ASP A 47 -5.87 4.37 -2.12
C ASP A 47 -5.22 5.62 -1.51
N ILE A 48 -4.11 5.43 -0.83
CA ILE A 48 -3.23 6.50 -0.34
C ILE A 48 -1.96 6.55 -1.18
N ILE A 49 -1.34 7.72 -1.26
CA ILE A 49 -0.19 7.95 -2.14
C ILE A 49 1.00 7.06 -1.83
N SER A 50 1.19 6.68 -0.59
CA SER A 50 2.28 5.77 -0.17
C SER A 50 2.00 5.17 1.20
N LEU A 51 2.50 3.96 1.41
CA LEU A 51 2.61 3.34 2.73
C LEU A 51 3.41 4.22 3.70
N THR A 52 4.37 5.00 3.19
CA THR A 52 5.15 5.94 4.01
C THR A 52 4.40 7.25 4.21
N SER A 53 4.04 7.57 5.45
CA SER A 53 3.62 8.93 5.77
C SER A 53 4.76 9.92 5.57
N ARG A 54 4.48 11.04 4.90
CA ARG A 54 5.45 12.12 4.76
C ARG A 54 5.91 12.70 6.10
N LEU A 55 5.04 12.64 7.11
CA LEU A 55 5.34 13.13 8.47
C LEU A 55 6.18 12.15 9.29
N HIS A 56 6.21 10.86 8.91
CA HIS A 56 6.87 9.77 9.64
C HIS A 56 7.71 8.90 8.70
N ARG A 57 8.64 9.51 7.97
CA ARG A 57 9.41 8.84 6.90
C ARG A 57 10.25 7.66 7.39
N GLU A 58 10.89 7.80 8.54
CA GLU A 58 11.72 6.73 9.11
C GLU A 58 10.91 5.48 9.42
N GLU A 59 9.74 5.66 10.02
CA GLU A 59 8.82 4.56 10.32
C GLU A 59 8.33 3.89 9.04
N GLY A 60 7.94 4.69 8.03
CA GLY A 60 7.51 4.15 6.75
C GLY A 60 8.60 3.37 6.01
N ARG A 61 9.85 3.83 6.04
CA ARG A 61 10.98 3.08 5.45
C ARG A 61 11.23 1.75 6.16
N LYS A 62 11.09 1.72 7.48
CA LYS A 62 11.17 0.49 8.25
C LYS A 62 10.02 -0.46 7.88
N ALA A 63 8.79 0.06 7.79
CA ALA A 63 7.64 -0.73 7.39
C ALA A 63 7.81 -1.33 5.98
N HIS A 64 8.30 -0.56 5.00
CA HIS A 64 8.62 -1.08 3.67
C HIS A 64 9.59 -2.28 3.73
N ARG A 65 10.66 -2.16 4.50
CA ARG A 65 11.63 -3.25 4.66
C ARG A 65 11.02 -4.50 5.28
N GLU A 66 10.09 -4.34 6.23
CA GLU A 66 9.38 -5.47 6.82
C GLU A 66 8.41 -6.12 5.84
N PHE A 67 7.68 -5.35 5.01
CA PHE A 67 6.79 -5.89 4.00
C PHE A 67 7.53 -6.62 2.88
N LEU A 68 8.61 -6.02 2.37
CA LEU A 68 9.29 -6.44 1.15
C LEU A 68 10.54 -7.31 1.41
N GLY A 69 11.06 -7.32 2.63
CA GLY A 69 12.27 -8.07 2.96
C GLY A 69 12.11 -9.58 2.90
N ASP A 70 13.23 -10.28 2.71
CA ASP A 70 13.33 -11.74 2.59
C ASP A 70 13.70 -12.45 3.90
N HIS A 71 13.77 -11.69 5.01
CA HIS A 71 14.18 -12.21 6.33
C HIS A 71 13.07 -12.93 7.10
N TYR A 72 11.89 -13.10 6.50
CA TYR A 72 10.78 -13.89 7.05
C TYR A 72 10.64 -15.23 6.32
N PRO A 73 10.09 -16.26 6.97
CA PRO A 73 9.76 -17.52 6.30
C PRO A 73 8.63 -17.37 5.29
N SER A 74 7.75 -16.36 5.45
CA SER A 74 6.69 -16.02 4.50
C SER A 74 7.24 -15.20 3.33
N SER A 75 6.59 -15.30 2.17
CA SER A 75 6.96 -14.48 1.02
C SER A 75 6.75 -12.98 1.27
N PRO A 76 7.50 -12.10 0.63
CA PRO A 76 7.27 -10.66 0.64
C PRO A 76 5.82 -10.31 0.28
N ILE A 77 5.30 -9.23 0.88
CA ILE A 77 3.98 -8.70 0.59
C ILE A 77 4.15 -7.51 -0.35
N VAL A 78 3.67 -7.65 -1.58
CA VAL A 78 3.70 -6.59 -2.59
C VAL A 78 2.81 -5.43 -2.16
N LEU A 79 3.30 -4.21 -2.34
CA LEU A 79 2.57 -2.99 -2.02
C LEU A 79 2.08 -2.34 -3.32
N ILE A 80 0.77 -2.10 -3.42
CA ILE A 80 0.15 -1.40 -4.55
C ILE A 80 -0.40 -0.09 -4.00
N GLU A 81 0.32 0.97 -4.25
CA GLU A 81 0.04 2.30 -3.73
C GLU A 81 -0.72 3.13 -4.77
N ASP A 82 -1.32 4.24 -4.33
CA ASP A 82 -1.96 5.23 -5.19
C ASP A 82 -3.08 4.68 -6.08
N MET A 83 -3.85 3.71 -5.56
CA MET A 83 -4.97 3.10 -6.28
C MET A 83 -6.22 3.97 -6.22
N SER A 84 -7.05 3.92 -7.27
CA SER A 84 -8.40 4.50 -7.24
C SER A 84 -9.42 3.45 -6.78
N LEU A 85 -9.80 3.48 -5.50
CA LEU A 85 -10.79 2.57 -4.91
C LEU A 85 -12.17 3.22 -4.69
N ILE A 86 -12.38 4.43 -5.24
CA ILE A 86 -13.53 5.30 -4.95
C ILE A 86 -14.87 4.63 -5.19
N ASN A 87 -15.00 3.88 -6.28
CA ASN A 87 -16.28 3.34 -6.75
C ASN A 87 -16.40 1.83 -6.53
N TYR A 88 -15.42 1.22 -5.88
CA TYR A 88 -15.43 -0.23 -5.70
C TYR A 88 -16.19 -0.61 -4.43
N LYS A 89 -17.29 -1.36 -4.58
CA LYS A 89 -18.18 -1.79 -3.47
C LYS A 89 -18.42 -3.29 -3.44
N ASP A 90 -17.96 -4.01 -4.46
CA ASP A 90 -18.23 -5.43 -4.59
C ASP A 90 -17.20 -6.29 -3.85
N ILE A 91 -17.56 -7.55 -3.60
CA ILE A 91 -16.63 -8.51 -3.03
C ILE A 91 -15.66 -8.93 -4.13
N ILE A 92 -14.37 -8.66 -3.93
CA ILE A 92 -13.31 -9.10 -4.83
C ILE A 92 -13.02 -10.57 -4.58
N THR A 93 -13.12 -11.37 -5.63
CA THR A 93 -12.76 -12.81 -5.56
C THR A 93 -11.40 -13.07 -6.18
N ASN A 94 -11.03 -12.33 -7.21
CA ASN A 94 -9.76 -12.46 -7.88
C ASN A 94 -9.16 -11.10 -8.23
N VAL A 95 -7.85 -11.03 -8.25
CA VAL A 95 -7.11 -9.84 -8.66
C VAL A 95 -5.99 -10.24 -9.60
N LEU A 96 -5.91 -9.57 -10.75
CA LEU A 96 -4.77 -9.60 -11.65
C LEU A 96 -3.97 -8.33 -11.46
N ILE A 97 -2.67 -8.46 -11.22
CA ILE A 97 -1.73 -7.34 -11.11
C ILE A 97 -0.74 -7.45 -12.27
N ALA A 98 -0.73 -6.46 -13.15
CA ALA A 98 0.11 -6.42 -14.34
C ALA A 98 1.06 -5.20 -14.27
N PRO A 99 2.26 -5.35 -13.67
CA PRO A 99 3.25 -4.28 -13.61
C PRO A 99 3.92 -4.07 -14.98
N LEU A 100 4.31 -2.83 -15.24
CA LEU A 100 5.24 -2.52 -16.32
C LEU A 100 6.61 -3.13 -15.96
N ILE A 101 7.19 -3.86 -16.92
CA ILE A 101 8.52 -4.44 -16.74
C ILE A 101 9.56 -3.34 -16.99
N VAL A 102 10.29 -2.97 -15.95
CA VAL A 102 11.37 -1.99 -15.98
C VAL A 102 12.61 -2.63 -15.36
N ASN A 103 13.70 -2.67 -16.10
CA ASN A 103 14.96 -3.24 -15.61
C ASN A 103 15.48 -2.44 -14.41
N ASP A 104 15.95 -3.15 -13.40
CA ASP A 104 16.59 -2.61 -12.19
C ASP A 104 15.71 -1.65 -11.38
N ALA A 105 14.38 -1.66 -11.60
CA ALA A 105 13.44 -0.87 -10.82
C ALA A 105 12.92 -1.66 -9.61
N ASP A 106 12.83 -0.99 -8.47
CA ASP A 106 12.22 -1.52 -7.24
C ASP A 106 10.69 -1.31 -7.19
N GLY A 107 10.14 -0.57 -8.15
CA GLY A 107 8.72 -0.34 -8.35
C GLY A 107 8.40 0.11 -9.76
N ALA A 108 7.17 -0.11 -10.20
CA ALA A 108 6.71 0.29 -11.52
C ALA A 108 5.19 0.57 -11.50
N PRO A 109 4.70 1.41 -12.43
CA PRO A 109 3.27 1.51 -12.67
C PRO A 109 2.67 0.14 -12.97
N CYS A 110 1.48 -0.14 -12.45
CA CYS A 110 0.79 -1.40 -12.71
C CYS A 110 -0.69 -1.19 -13.03
N THR A 111 -1.24 -2.09 -13.83
CA THR A 111 -2.69 -2.22 -13.99
C THR A 111 -3.19 -3.27 -13.02
N VAL A 112 -4.27 -2.95 -12.31
CA VAL A 112 -4.93 -3.88 -11.39
C VAL A 112 -6.35 -4.12 -11.88
N ILE A 113 -6.69 -5.38 -12.12
CA ILE A 113 -8.04 -5.80 -12.52
C ILE A 113 -8.58 -6.69 -11.41
N ALA A 114 -9.73 -6.31 -10.86
CA ALA A 114 -10.44 -7.06 -9.83
C ALA A 114 -11.77 -7.59 -10.41
N TYR A 115 -12.15 -8.84 -10.08
CA TYR A 115 -13.38 -9.48 -10.52
C TYR A 115 -13.84 -10.59 -9.57
#